data_f2a6298ea5be4e3fd4e022e56bf75593
#
_entry.id   f2a6298ea5be4e3fd4e022e56bf75593
#
_cell.length_a   1.000
_cell.length_b   1.000
_cell.length_c   1.000
_cell.angle_alpha   90.00
_cell.angle_beta   90.00
_cell.angle_gamma   90.00
#
_symmetry.space_group_name_H-M   'P 1'
#
loop_
_entity.id
_entity.type
_entity.pdbx_description
1 polymer ?
#
loop_
_entity_poly.entity_id
_entity_poly.type
_entity_poly.pdbx_seq_one_letter_code
_entity_poly.pdbx_strand_id
1 'polypeptide(L)'
;ALLAADAIFVPDTKASTAGIHIAKVLAQLGIAEEVADRLKTCPNGATAMRHLAESDAAHPIGCTQATEILATKGVKLSGALPLGCDLATVYTAGVVTGAAHAREAKVLIDLLTSTDQRALRERAGFLDI
;
A
#
# COMPACT_ATOMS: atom_id res chain seq x y z
N ALA A 1 7.27 -17.14 0.02
CA ALA A 1 7.53 -16.04 -0.93
C ALA A 1 8.65 -15.14 -0.41
N LEU A 2 8.49 -14.46 0.75
CA LEU A 2 9.50 -13.52 1.27
C LEU A 2 10.90 -14.14 1.47
N LEU A 3 10.99 -15.36 1.99
CA LEU A 3 12.25 -16.06 2.18
C LEU A 3 12.94 -16.44 0.86
N ALA A 4 12.18 -16.62 -0.20
CA ALA A 4 12.70 -16.98 -1.53
C ALA A 4 12.99 -15.76 -2.41
N ALA A 5 12.60 -14.55 -1.97
CA ALA A 5 12.85 -13.33 -2.71
C ALA A 5 14.30 -12.88 -2.55
N ASP A 6 14.90 -12.38 -3.61
CA ASP A 6 16.25 -11.82 -3.62
C ASP A 6 16.27 -10.29 -3.50
N ALA A 7 15.11 -9.64 -3.65
CA ALA A 7 14.87 -8.23 -3.30
C ALA A 7 13.43 -8.03 -2.80
N ILE A 8 13.26 -7.29 -1.71
CA ILE A 8 11.95 -7.03 -1.08
C ILE A 8 11.77 -5.51 -0.98
N PHE A 9 10.87 -4.96 -1.82
CA PHE A 9 10.61 -3.53 -1.87
C PHE A 9 9.45 -3.15 -0.96
N VAL A 10 9.69 -2.23 -0.03
CA VAL A 10 8.71 -1.80 0.97
C VAL A 10 8.79 -0.29 1.18
N PRO A 11 7.70 0.38 1.59
CA PRO A 11 7.79 1.76 2.06
C PRO A 11 8.58 1.86 3.36
N ASP A 12 8.95 3.08 3.74
CA ASP A 12 9.73 3.35 4.94
C ASP A 12 9.14 2.68 6.17
N THR A 13 9.92 1.81 6.80
CA THR A 13 9.50 0.96 7.93
C THR A 13 9.38 1.72 9.25
N LYS A 14 9.72 3.01 9.28
CA LYS A 14 9.63 3.87 10.48
C LYS A 14 8.62 5.00 10.32
N ALA A 15 8.38 5.47 9.09
CA ALA A 15 7.56 6.64 8.80
C ALA A 15 6.26 6.32 8.02
N SER A 16 6.21 5.25 7.25
CA SER A 16 5.04 4.85 6.49
C SER A 16 4.16 3.87 7.26
N THR A 17 2.84 4.07 7.27
CA THR A 17 1.89 3.12 7.88
C THR A 17 2.06 1.70 7.36
N ALA A 18 2.14 1.52 6.04
CA ALA A 18 2.34 0.21 5.43
C ALA A 18 3.73 -0.36 5.76
N GLY A 19 4.78 0.47 5.77
CA GLY A 19 6.14 0.04 6.11
C GLY A 19 6.27 -0.39 7.57
N ILE A 20 5.71 0.37 8.50
CA ILE A 20 5.67 0.01 9.94
C ILE A 20 4.93 -1.31 10.13
N HIS A 21 3.81 -1.49 9.41
CA HIS A 21 3.04 -2.73 9.47
C HIS A 21 3.84 -3.93 8.95
N ILE A 22 4.49 -3.79 7.80
CA ILE A 22 5.34 -4.86 7.24
C ILE A 22 6.49 -5.22 8.19
N ALA A 23 7.14 -4.23 8.81
CA ALA A 23 8.18 -4.51 9.81
C ALA A 23 7.64 -5.34 11.00
N LYS A 24 6.43 -5.04 11.47
CA LYS A 24 5.75 -5.85 12.49
C LYS A 24 5.44 -7.26 12.02
N VAL A 25 4.96 -7.42 10.79
CA VAL A 25 4.67 -8.74 10.19
C VAL A 25 5.93 -9.58 10.08
N LEU A 26 7.04 -9.01 9.60
CA LEU A 26 8.32 -9.71 9.52
C LEU A 26 8.83 -10.17 10.89
N ALA A 27 8.69 -9.33 11.92
CA ALA A 27 9.02 -9.68 13.29
C ALA A 27 8.09 -10.77 13.86
N GLN A 28 6.79 -10.67 13.62
CA GLN A 28 5.79 -11.65 14.04
C GLN A 28 6.04 -13.03 13.42
N LEU A 29 6.47 -13.06 12.16
CA LEU A 29 6.83 -14.28 11.44
C LEU A 29 8.23 -14.81 11.81
N GLY A 30 9.01 -14.07 12.60
CA GLY A 30 10.36 -14.45 13.02
C GLY A 30 11.41 -14.43 11.90
N ILE A 31 11.14 -13.70 10.80
CA ILE A 31 12.01 -13.67 9.60
C ILE A 31 12.69 -12.33 9.37
N ALA A 32 12.50 -11.35 10.26
CA ALA A 32 12.99 -9.99 10.06
C ALA A 32 14.51 -9.92 9.82
N GLU A 33 15.29 -10.64 10.61
CA GLU A 33 16.76 -10.68 10.47
C GLU A 33 17.18 -11.43 9.19
N GLU A 34 16.49 -12.52 8.87
CA GLU A 34 16.80 -13.35 7.70
C GLU A 34 16.61 -12.62 6.37
N VAL A 35 15.67 -11.67 6.30
CA VAL A 35 15.38 -10.89 5.09
C VAL A 35 16.02 -9.49 5.08
N ALA A 36 16.69 -9.08 6.16
CA ALA A 36 17.16 -7.72 6.37
C ALA A 36 18.06 -7.20 5.22
N ASP A 37 18.99 -8.00 4.74
CA ASP A 37 19.92 -7.62 3.67
C ASP A 37 19.24 -7.44 2.30
N ARG A 38 18.07 -8.05 2.12
CA ARG A 38 17.27 -8.01 0.88
C ARG A 38 16.17 -6.96 0.93
N LEU A 39 15.94 -6.34 2.09
CA LEU A 39 14.91 -5.33 2.27
C LEU A 39 15.35 -3.99 1.65
N LYS A 40 14.58 -3.52 0.68
CA LYS A 40 14.77 -2.24 -0.01
C LYS A 40 13.69 -1.27 0.43
N THR A 41 14.03 -0.40 1.39
CA THR A 41 13.09 0.62 1.90
C THR A 41 13.05 1.84 0.98
N CYS A 42 11.86 2.32 0.68
CA CYS A 42 11.59 3.47 -0.18
C CYS A 42 10.77 4.52 0.60
N PRO A 43 10.79 5.81 0.19
CA PRO A 43 10.08 6.86 0.92
C PRO A 43 8.57 6.61 1.10
N ASN A 44 7.94 5.93 0.14
CA ASN A 44 6.52 5.58 0.15
C ASN A 44 6.25 4.33 -0.71
N GLY A 45 5.04 3.79 -0.63
CA GLY A 45 4.67 2.57 -1.33
C GLY A 45 4.64 2.73 -2.86
N ALA A 46 4.20 3.85 -3.38
CA ALA A 46 4.20 4.10 -4.83
C ALA A 46 5.63 4.10 -5.40
N THR A 47 6.60 4.67 -4.68
CA THR A 47 8.01 4.61 -5.05
C THR A 47 8.56 3.19 -4.94
N ALA A 48 8.20 2.45 -3.88
CA ALA A 48 8.59 1.05 -3.73
C ALA A 48 8.09 0.20 -4.91
N MET A 49 6.85 0.40 -5.35
CA MET A 49 6.29 -0.34 -6.48
C MET A 49 6.93 0.03 -7.83
N ARG A 50 7.32 1.28 -8.04
CA ARG A 50 8.07 1.66 -9.24
C ARG A 50 9.44 0.99 -9.28
N HIS A 51 10.17 1.00 -8.16
CA HIS A 51 11.46 0.32 -8.07
C HIS A 51 11.33 -1.19 -8.24
N LEU A 52 10.25 -1.79 -7.73
CA LEU A 52 9.93 -3.20 -7.99
C LEU A 52 9.75 -3.46 -9.48
N ALA A 53 8.97 -2.60 -10.18
CA ALA A 53 8.71 -2.73 -11.62
C ALA A 53 9.98 -2.60 -12.48
N GLU A 54 10.97 -1.84 -12.01
CA GLU A 54 12.25 -1.57 -12.68
C GLU A 54 13.38 -2.49 -12.22
N SER A 55 13.10 -3.43 -11.31
CA SER A 55 14.12 -4.30 -10.69
C SER A 55 14.63 -5.38 -11.65
N ASP A 56 15.95 -5.54 -11.72
CA ASP A 56 16.63 -6.62 -12.43
C ASP A 56 16.81 -7.89 -11.58
N ALA A 57 16.31 -7.90 -10.33
CA ALA A 57 16.36 -9.06 -9.46
C ALA A 57 15.58 -10.23 -10.06
N ALA A 58 16.05 -11.46 -9.85
CA ALA A 58 15.43 -12.65 -10.45
C ALA A 58 14.05 -12.96 -9.83
N HIS A 59 13.91 -12.72 -8.53
CA HIS A 59 12.70 -12.99 -7.75
C HIS A 59 12.34 -11.83 -6.85
N PRO A 60 12.06 -10.62 -7.41
CA PRO A 60 11.71 -9.46 -6.60
C PRO A 60 10.27 -9.58 -6.11
N ILE A 61 10.01 -9.08 -4.92
CA ILE A 61 8.67 -8.94 -4.34
C ILE A 61 8.51 -7.56 -3.72
N GLY A 62 7.29 -7.07 -3.63
CA GLY A 62 6.97 -5.83 -2.95
C GLY A 62 5.80 -6.00 -2.00
N CYS A 63 5.80 -5.23 -0.93
CA CYS A 63 4.70 -5.19 0.03
C CYS A 63 4.32 -3.76 0.33
N THR A 64 3.10 -3.39 -0.02
CA THR A 64 2.48 -2.10 0.32
C THR A 64 0.96 -2.20 0.24
N GLN A 65 0.25 -1.09 0.27
CA GLN A 65 -1.21 -1.05 0.13
C GLN A 65 -1.64 -1.52 -1.26
N ALA A 66 -2.74 -2.26 -1.34
CA ALA A 66 -3.28 -2.78 -2.60
C ALA A 66 -3.52 -1.68 -3.64
N THR A 67 -3.97 -0.50 -3.20
CA THR A 67 -4.20 0.66 -4.06
C THR A 67 -2.95 1.13 -4.80
N GLU A 68 -1.80 1.13 -4.14
CA GLU A 68 -0.51 1.53 -4.74
C GLU A 68 0.01 0.46 -5.71
N ILE A 69 -0.19 -0.81 -5.39
CA ILE A 69 0.16 -1.93 -6.29
C ILE A 69 -0.67 -1.84 -7.57
N LEU A 70 -2.00 -1.71 -7.45
CA LEU A 70 -2.91 -1.67 -8.60
C LEU A 70 -2.73 -0.42 -9.47
N ALA A 71 -2.29 0.70 -8.88
CA ALA A 71 -2.01 1.94 -9.60
C ALA A 71 -0.65 1.92 -10.35
N THR A 72 0.23 0.97 -10.07
CA THR A 72 1.59 0.95 -10.64
C THR A 72 1.67 0.00 -11.83
N LYS A 73 2.09 0.49 -12.99
CA LYS A 73 2.36 -0.34 -14.17
C LYS A 73 3.61 -1.21 -13.94
N GLY A 74 3.58 -2.43 -14.46
CA GLY A 74 4.72 -3.36 -14.38
C GLY A 74 4.74 -4.22 -13.13
N VAL A 75 3.82 -4.02 -12.18
CA VAL A 75 3.63 -4.89 -11.02
C VAL A 75 2.23 -5.51 -11.03
N LYS A 76 2.09 -6.61 -10.32
CA LYS A 76 0.83 -7.33 -10.18
C LYS A 76 0.53 -7.61 -8.71
N LEU A 77 -0.69 -7.36 -8.28
CA LEU A 77 -1.17 -7.79 -6.97
C LEU A 77 -1.29 -9.32 -6.95
N SER A 78 -0.41 -9.99 -6.20
CA SER A 78 -0.36 -11.45 -6.10
C SER A 78 -1.34 -12.00 -5.09
N GLY A 79 -1.68 -11.22 -4.06
CA GLY A 79 -2.60 -11.59 -3.01
C GLY A 79 -2.48 -10.70 -1.78
N ALA A 80 -3.38 -10.90 -0.84
CA ALA A 80 -3.33 -10.28 0.49
C ALA A 80 -2.25 -10.94 1.37
N LEU A 81 -1.90 -10.27 2.46
CA LEU A 81 -1.08 -10.87 3.51
C LEU A 81 -1.83 -12.07 4.14
N PRO A 82 -1.10 -13.00 4.77
CA PRO A 82 -1.71 -14.13 5.47
C PRO A 82 -2.71 -13.68 6.53
N LEU A 83 -3.66 -14.55 6.85
CA LEU A 83 -4.65 -14.30 7.90
C LEU A 83 -3.95 -13.92 9.22
N GLY A 84 -4.40 -12.84 9.84
CA GLY A 84 -3.80 -12.28 11.05
C GLY A 84 -2.59 -11.36 10.81
N CYS A 85 -2.17 -11.18 9.55
CA CYS A 85 -1.11 -10.26 9.14
C CYS A 85 -1.65 -9.09 8.31
N ASP A 86 -2.93 -9.05 8.04
CA ASP A 86 -3.59 -8.00 7.26
C ASP A 86 -3.76 -6.71 8.07
N LEU A 87 -3.82 -5.59 7.36
CA LEU A 87 -4.14 -4.28 7.91
C LEU A 87 -5.09 -3.55 6.97
N ALA A 88 -6.25 -3.17 7.47
CA ALA A 88 -7.14 -2.25 6.77
C ALA A 88 -6.91 -0.82 7.28
N THR A 89 -6.62 0.10 6.36
CA THR A 89 -6.49 1.54 6.66
C THR A 89 -7.77 2.24 6.23
N VAL A 90 -8.44 2.87 7.19
CA VAL A 90 -9.64 3.68 6.92
C VAL A 90 -9.21 5.08 6.49
N TYR A 91 -9.61 5.46 5.27
CA TYR A 91 -9.41 6.82 4.76
C TYR A 91 -10.64 7.65 5.08
N THR A 92 -10.41 8.81 5.66
CA THR A 92 -11.48 9.77 6.01
C THR A 92 -11.20 11.11 5.34
N ALA A 93 -12.20 11.64 4.65
CA ALA A 93 -12.14 12.97 4.08
C ALA A 93 -12.96 13.95 4.93
N GLY A 94 -12.47 15.17 5.10
CA GLY A 94 -13.16 16.25 5.80
C GLY A 94 -12.92 17.59 5.12
N VAL A 95 -13.84 18.54 5.33
CA VAL A 95 -13.68 19.92 4.87
C VAL A 95 -13.12 20.75 6.01
N VAL A 96 -12.02 21.46 5.78
CA VAL A 96 -11.40 22.34 6.76
C VAL A 96 -12.34 23.51 7.10
N THR A 97 -12.47 23.84 8.38
CA THR A 97 -13.24 25.00 8.84
C THR A 97 -12.69 26.28 8.20
N GLY A 98 -13.58 27.08 7.57
CA GLY A 98 -13.17 28.30 6.89
C GLY A 98 -12.55 28.10 5.50
N ALA A 99 -12.64 26.89 4.92
CA ALA A 99 -12.14 26.65 3.56
C ALA A 99 -12.83 27.59 2.55
N ALA A 100 -12.06 28.22 1.68
CA ALA A 100 -12.56 29.12 0.64
C ALA A 100 -13.50 28.41 -0.36
N HIS A 101 -13.29 27.12 -0.59
CA HIS A 101 -14.04 26.28 -1.54
C HIS A 101 -14.72 25.09 -0.84
N ALA A 102 -15.34 25.34 0.33
CA ALA A 102 -15.97 24.30 1.15
C ALA A 102 -17.08 23.53 0.40
N ARG A 103 -17.84 24.22 -0.45
CA ARG A 103 -18.93 23.62 -1.24
C ARG A 103 -18.37 22.64 -2.28
N GLU A 104 -17.35 23.04 -3.01
CA GLU A 104 -16.70 22.24 -4.04
C GLU A 104 -15.99 21.04 -3.42
N ALA A 105 -15.34 21.23 -2.28
CA ALA A 105 -14.73 20.15 -1.51
C ALA A 105 -15.77 19.10 -1.08
N LYS A 106 -16.94 19.55 -0.60
CA LYS A 106 -18.03 18.64 -0.26
C LYS A 106 -18.54 17.86 -1.48
N VAL A 107 -18.72 18.52 -2.61
CA VAL A 107 -19.13 17.86 -3.87
C VAL A 107 -18.14 16.78 -4.28
N LEU A 108 -16.83 17.05 -4.15
CA LEU A 108 -15.80 16.04 -4.43
C LEU A 108 -15.87 14.85 -3.46
N ILE A 109 -16.06 15.11 -2.16
CA ILE A 109 -16.21 14.05 -1.16
C ILE A 109 -17.43 13.20 -1.49
N ASP A 110 -18.59 13.83 -1.74
CA ASP A 110 -19.83 13.14 -2.07
C ASP A 110 -19.68 12.31 -3.36
N LEU A 111 -18.95 12.81 -4.36
CA LEU A 111 -18.64 12.06 -5.58
C LEU A 111 -17.78 10.82 -5.26
N LEU A 112 -16.67 11.00 -4.54
CA LEU A 112 -15.74 9.91 -4.21
C LEU A 112 -16.38 8.81 -3.35
N THR A 113 -17.35 9.17 -2.50
CA THR A 113 -18.02 8.24 -1.57
C THR A 113 -19.36 7.72 -2.07
N SER A 114 -19.85 8.20 -3.23
CA SER A 114 -21.15 7.78 -3.77
C SER A 114 -21.20 6.30 -4.11
N THR A 115 -22.39 5.73 -4.05
CA THR A 115 -22.64 4.33 -4.46
C THR A 115 -22.32 4.09 -5.93
N ASP A 116 -22.53 5.09 -6.78
CA ASP A 116 -22.23 5.01 -8.22
C ASP A 116 -20.72 4.81 -8.50
N GLN A 117 -19.86 5.27 -7.60
CA GLN A 117 -18.40 5.10 -7.72
C GLN A 117 -17.87 3.86 -7.02
N ARG A 118 -18.71 3.03 -6.45
CA ARG A 118 -18.32 1.80 -5.75
C ARG A 118 -17.43 0.90 -6.62
N ALA A 119 -17.88 0.59 -7.82
CA ALA A 119 -17.12 -0.28 -8.74
C ALA A 119 -15.74 0.31 -9.13
N LEU A 120 -15.63 1.65 -9.17
CA LEU A 120 -14.34 2.32 -9.40
C LEU A 120 -13.42 2.17 -8.18
N ARG A 121 -13.95 2.38 -6.97
CA ARG A 121 -13.16 2.18 -5.73
C ARG A 121 -12.66 0.75 -5.60
N GLU A 122 -13.52 -0.25 -5.82
CA GLU A 122 -13.15 -1.67 -5.77
C GLU A 122 -12.04 -2.01 -6.78
N ARG A 123 -12.15 -1.52 -8.03
CA ARG A 123 -11.08 -1.70 -9.03
C ARG A 123 -9.78 -1.01 -8.65
N ALA A 124 -9.84 0.10 -7.92
CA ALA A 124 -8.67 0.80 -7.40
C ALA A 124 -8.08 0.16 -6.13
N GLY A 125 -8.70 -0.91 -5.60
CA GLY A 125 -8.22 -1.65 -4.43
C GLY A 125 -8.77 -1.17 -3.10
N PHE A 126 -9.80 -0.31 -3.11
CA PHE A 126 -10.51 0.06 -1.88
C PHE A 126 -11.58 -0.99 -1.57
N LEU A 127 -11.73 -1.27 -0.28
CA LEU A 127 -12.85 -2.07 0.24
C LEU A 127 -13.97 -1.12 0.68
N ASP A 128 -15.22 -1.48 0.40
CA ASP A 128 -16.37 -0.83 1.03
C ASP A 128 -16.53 -1.36 2.46
N ILE A 129 -16.70 -0.48 3.41
CA ILE A 129 -17.01 -0.74 4.81
C ILE A 129 -18.44 -0.33 5.13
#